data_bea5530d21d0f154669ca061d1201b40
#
_entry.id   bea5530d21d0f154669ca061d1201b40
#
_cell.length_a   1.000
_cell.length_b   1.000
_cell.length_c   1.000
_cell.angle_alpha   90.00
_cell.angle_beta   90.00
_cell.angle_gamma   90.00
#
_symmetry.space_group_name_H-M   'P 1'
#
loop_
_entity.id
_entity.type
_entity.pdbx_description
1 polymer ?
#
loop_
_entity_poly.entity_id
_entity_poly.type
_entity_poly.pdbx_seq_one_letter_code
_entity_poly.pdbx_strand_id
1 'polypeptide(L)'
;MATSGQISFQPNATEVAEEAFERCGLELATGYDNETARRSMNYILTRWANKGINLWAVSQRRLELVASQASYSLSSDIIDIITAVILDTTSDTDINITRISREEFLNIPNKTSTGRPSQWYLERGADHPVLNLWLTPDLTTWTFKYNAMTRLYDIGNARHDPHMPFRFYEAFVAGVAFSIALKRPQVTTERVMLLKAYYDECFAEAAAEDRDRAPLTIIPDVSTYFRV
;
A
#
# COMPACT_ATOMS: atom_id res chain seq x y z
N MET A 1 -30.54 15.35 -23.43
CA MET A 1 -29.49 14.34 -23.72
C MET A 1 -29.58 13.25 -22.65
N ALA A 2 -29.72 11.99 -23.06
CA ALA A 2 -29.74 10.87 -22.11
C ALA A 2 -28.29 10.50 -21.78
N THR A 3 -27.93 10.48 -20.53
CA THR A 3 -26.66 9.91 -20.05
C THR A 3 -26.83 8.41 -19.87
N SER A 4 -25.75 7.64 -19.96
CA SER A 4 -25.80 6.18 -19.75
C SER A 4 -26.24 5.80 -18.32
N GLY A 5 -26.05 6.72 -17.36
CA GLY A 5 -26.29 6.47 -15.93
C GLY A 5 -25.40 5.39 -15.32
N GLN A 6 -24.40 4.90 -16.07
CA GLN A 6 -23.45 3.86 -15.63
C GLN A 6 -22.11 4.47 -15.28
N ILE A 7 -21.47 3.92 -14.24
CA ILE A 7 -20.13 4.29 -13.76
C ILE A 7 -19.24 3.03 -13.63
N SER A 8 -19.48 2.05 -14.50
CA SER A 8 -18.89 0.70 -14.41
C SER A 8 -17.66 0.51 -15.31
N PHE A 9 -17.01 1.60 -15.76
CA PHE A 9 -15.78 1.48 -16.55
C PHE A 9 -14.64 0.93 -15.69
N GLN A 10 -14.31 -0.32 -15.93
CA GLN A 10 -13.25 -1.03 -15.23
C GLN A 10 -12.55 -1.97 -16.22
N PRO A 11 -11.46 -1.51 -16.86
CA PRO A 11 -10.77 -2.30 -17.88
C PRO A 11 -10.06 -3.50 -17.26
N ASN A 12 -10.22 -4.67 -17.82
CA ASN A 12 -9.47 -5.85 -17.44
C ASN A 12 -8.03 -5.82 -18.00
N ALA A 13 -7.18 -6.76 -17.56
CA ALA A 13 -5.77 -6.78 -17.95
C ALA A 13 -5.55 -6.91 -19.48
N THR A 14 -6.46 -7.57 -20.21
CA THR A 14 -6.38 -7.66 -21.67
C THR A 14 -6.66 -6.31 -22.31
N GLU A 15 -7.73 -5.62 -21.90
CA GLU A 15 -8.08 -4.29 -22.43
C GLU A 15 -6.97 -3.27 -22.13
N VAL A 16 -6.38 -3.32 -20.93
CA VAL A 16 -5.20 -2.50 -20.59
C VAL A 16 -4.02 -2.82 -21.49
N ALA A 17 -3.79 -4.11 -21.81
CA ALA A 17 -2.70 -4.52 -22.67
C ALA A 17 -2.93 -4.05 -24.14
N GLU A 18 -4.13 -4.23 -24.67
CA GLU A 18 -4.52 -3.80 -26.02
C GLU A 18 -4.30 -2.30 -26.18
N GLU A 19 -4.88 -1.50 -25.31
CA GLU A 19 -4.72 -0.04 -25.31
C GLU A 19 -3.23 0.38 -25.20
N ALA A 20 -2.46 -0.29 -24.33
CA ALA A 20 -1.03 0.01 -24.17
C ALA A 20 -0.21 -0.32 -25.43
N PHE A 21 -0.53 -1.41 -26.15
CA PHE A 21 0.10 -1.74 -27.43
C PHE A 21 -0.29 -0.75 -28.52
N GLU A 22 -1.56 -0.35 -28.61
CA GLU A 22 -2.01 0.67 -29.56
C GLU A 22 -1.29 2.01 -29.34
N ARG A 23 -1.09 2.42 -28.09
CA ARG A 23 -0.28 3.62 -27.75
C ARG A 23 1.17 3.51 -28.18
N CYS A 24 1.71 2.30 -28.26
CA CYS A 24 3.04 2.06 -28.82
C CYS A 24 3.04 2.06 -30.37
N GLY A 25 1.88 2.05 -31.03
CA GLY A 25 1.74 1.84 -32.46
C GLY A 25 1.97 0.39 -32.87
N LEU A 26 1.67 -0.55 -31.98
CA LEU A 26 1.82 -1.99 -32.16
C LEU A 26 0.47 -2.68 -31.96
N GLU A 27 0.32 -3.87 -32.52
CA GLU A 27 -0.83 -4.74 -32.28
C GLU A 27 -0.48 -5.79 -31.21
N LEU A 28 -1.46 -6.14 -30.40
CA LEU A 28 -1.38 -7.27 -29.46
C LEU A 28 -1.69 -8.56 -30.23
N ALA A 29 -0.66 -9.24 -30.76
CA ALA A 29 -0.85 -10.35 -31.69
C ALA A 29 -0.67 -11.74 -31.06
N THR A 30 0.11 -11.86 -29.98
CA THR A 30 0.54 -13.15 -29.45
C THR A 30 0.31 -13.31 -27.94
N GLY A 31 0.21 -14.58 -27.49
CA GLY A 31 0.20 -14.88 -26.06
C GLY A 31 1.46 -14.40 -25.32
N TYR A 32 2.61 -14.34 -26.00
CA TYR A 32 3.84 -13.77 -25.45
C TYR A 32 3.72 -12.27 -25.19
N ASP A 33 2.98 -11.54 -26.01
CA ASP A 33 2.73 -10.10 -25.82
C ASP A 33 1.89 -9.86 -24.58
N ASN A 34 0.84 -10.68 -24.39
CA ASN A 34 0.02 -10.66 -23.18
C ASN A 34 0.84 -10.92 -21.91
N GLU A 35 1.72 -11.92 -21.93
CA GLU A 35 2.61 -12.22 -20.80
C GLU A 35 3.60 -11.08 -20.52
N THR A 36 4.08 -10.42 -21.57
CA THR A 36 4.97 -9.26 -21.44
C THR A 36 4.26 -8.05 -20.87
N ALA A 37 3.02 -7.81 -21.31
CA ALA A 37 2.17 -6.76 -20.75
C ALA A 37 1.88 -7.02 -19.27
N ARG A 38 1.44 -8.23 -18.92
CA ARG A 38 1.15 -8.62 -17.54
C ARG A 38 2.35 -8.42 -16.60
N ARG A 39 3.54 -8.83 -17.01
CA ARG A 39 4.77 -8.56 -16.25
C ARG A 39 5.03 -7.08 -16.09
N SER A 40 4.80 -6.27 -17.13
CA SER A 40 4.96 -4.82 -17.07
C SER A 40 3.96 -4.19 -16.10
N MET A 41 2.72 -4.64 -16.08
CA MET A 41 1.67 -4.21 -15.15
C MET A 41 2.10 -4.45 -13.70
N ASN A 42 2.56 -5.66 -13.37
CA ASN A 42 2.99 -5.99 -12.01
C ASN A 42 4.22 -5.19 -11.56
N TYR A 43 5.17 -4.90 -12.47
CA TYR A 43 6.30 -4.01 -12.16
C TYR A 43 5.86 -2.57 -11.88
N ILE A 44 4.82 -2.07 -12.55
CA ILE A 44 4.28 -0.74 -12.29
C ILE A 44 3.59 -0.70 -10.94
N LEU A 45 2.77 -1.70 -10.60
CA LEU A 45 2.13 -1.81 -9.29
C LEU A 45 3.18 -1.83 -8.16
N THR A 46 4.26 -2.60 -8.32
CA THR A 46 5.38 -2.61 -7.38
C THR A 46 6.05 -1.23 -7.28
N ARG A 47 6.26 -0.55 -8.41
CA ARG A 47 6.82 0.80 -8.44
C ARG A 47 5.95 1.81 -7.71
N TRP A 48 4.63 1.72 -7.88
CA TRP A 48 3.68 2.61 -7.20
C TRP A 48 3.63 2.36 -5.71
N ALA A 49 3.63 1.12 -5.28
CA ALA A 49 3.74 0.77 -3.87
C ALA A 49 5.01 1.38 -3.23
N ASN A 50 6.15 1.33 -3.94
CA ASN A 50 7.40 1.95 -3.48
C ASN A 50 7.36 3.48 -3.44
N LYS A 51 6.47 4.12 -4.23
CA LYS A 51 6.24 5.57 -4.17
C LYS A 51 5.27 5.99 -3.06
N GLY A 52 4.71 5.03 -2.32
CA GLY A 52 3.78 5.28 -1.23
C GLY A 52 2.35 5.63 -1.69
N ILE A 53 2.02 5.37 -2.97
CA ILE A 53 0.67 5.57 -3.50
C ILE A 53 -0.12 4.29 -3.29
N ASN A 54 -0.86 4.24 -2.21
CA ASN A 54 -1.58 3.05 -1.80
C ASN A 54 -2.67 3.32 -0.75
N LEU A 55 -3.29 4.51 -0.75
CA LEU A 55 -4.34 4.82 0.23
C LEU A 55 -5.50 3.81 0.20
N TRP A 56 -5.83 3.27 -0.99
CA TRP A 56 -6.85 2.22 -1.11
C TRP A 56 -6.37 0.84 -0.62
N ALA A 57 -5.09 0.65 -0.40
CA ALA A 57 -4.50 -0.57 0.15
C ALA A 57 -4.27 -0.50 1.67
N VAL A 58 -4.80 0.54 2.32
CA VAL A 58 -4.80 0.65 3.79
C VAL A 58 -6.06 -0.01 4.33
N SER A 59 -5.87 -1.02 5.19
CA SER A 59 -6.97 -1.74 5.83
C SER A 59 -6.79 -1.83 7.33
N GLN A 60 -7.90 -1.65 8.07
CA GLN A 60 -7.88 -1.89 9.51
C GLN A 60 -7.91 -3.39 9.78
N ARG A 61 -6.97 -3.85 10.60
CA ARG A 61 -6.86 -5.25 11.01
C ARG A 61 -6.79 -5.38 12.52
N ARG A 62 -7.07 -6.59 12.99
CA ARG A 62 -7.02 -6.96 14.42
C ARG A 62 -6.17 -8.21 14.59
N LEU A 63 -5.42 -8.23 15.67
CA LEU A 63 -4.62 -9.38 16.10
C LEU A 63 -4.89 -9.59 17.58
N GLU A 64 -5.48 -10.73 17.91
CA GLU A 64 -5.66 -11.15 19.30
C GLU A 64 -4.31 -11.48 19.93
N LEU A 65 -4.03 -10.91 21.08
CA LEU A 65 -2.78 -11.14 21.76
C LEU A 65 -2.87 -12.32 22.70
N VAL A 66 -1.78 -13.06 22.79
CA VAL A 66 -1.66 -14.23 23.67
C VAL A 66 -0.77 -13.85 24.86
N ALA A 67 -1.20 -14.21 26.06
CA ALA A 67 -0.41 -13.95 27.27
C ALA A 67 0.98 -14.58 27.16
N SER A 68 2.00 -13.85 27.59
CA SER A 68 3.41 -14.23 27.55
C SER A 68 4.03 -14.35 26.16
N GLN A 69 3.35 -13.89 25.10
CA GLN A 69 3.89 -13.83 23.75
C GLN A 69 4.19 -12.38 23.36
N ALA A 70 5.48 -12.08 23.09
CA ALA A 70 5.92 -10.74 22.71
C ALA A 70 6.02 -10.51 21.20
N SER A 71 6.15 -11.59 20.40
CA SER A 71 6.40 -11.49 18.95
C SER A 71 5.35 -12.23 18.16
N TYR A 72 4.89 -11.62 17.06
CA TYR A 72 3.82 -12.15 16.20
C TYR A 72 4.22 -12.02 14.74
N SER A 73 4.17 -13.12 13.99
CA SER A 73 4.30 -13.09 12.54
C SER A 73 3.00 -12.56 11.93
N LEU A 74 3.11 -11.52 11.13
CA LEU A 74 1.98 -10.95 10.40
C LEU A 74 1.89 -11.54 8.99
N SER A 75 0.77 -11.29 8.32
CA SER A 75 0.55 -11.74 6.94
C SER A 75 1.59 -11.11 5.98
N SER A 76 2.03 -11.89 4.98
CA SER A 76 3.05 -11.48 3.99
C SER A 76 2.59 -10.36 3.05
N ASP A 77 1.29 -10.06 3.03
CA ASP A 77 0.74 -8.93 2.28
C ASP A 77 0.96 -7.58 2.96
N ILE A 78 1.32 -7.55 4.24
CA ILE A 78 1.55 -6.33 5.00
C ILE A 78 2.94 -5.77 4.69
N ILE A 79 2.99 -4.52 4.23
CA ILE A 79 4.24 -3.78 4.00
C ILE A 79 4.66 -3.03 5.26
N ASP A 80 3.70 -2.33 5.89
CA ASP A 80 3.94 -1.54 7.09
C ASP A 80 2.66 -1.37 7.91
N ILE A 81 2.81 -0.90 9.14
CA ILE A 81 1.72 -0.47 10.01
C ILE A 81 1.82 1.04 10.19
N ILE A 82 0.74 1.76 9.85
CA ILE A 82 0.70 3.23 9.92
C ILE A 82 0.44 3.67 11.35
N THR A 83 -0.64 3.15 11.93
CA THR A 83 -1.09 3.46 13.29
C THR A 83 -1.59 2.20 13.97
N ALA A 84 -1.46 2.14 15.28
CA ALA A 84 -1.96 1.03 16.07
C ALA A 84 -2.43 1.49 17.45
N VAL A 85 -3.38 0.74 18.00
CA VAL A 85 -3.89 0.88 19.36
C VAL A 85 -4.04 -0.50 20.00
N ILE A 86 -4.07 -0.57 21.31
CA ILE A 86 -4.50 -1.77 22.03
C ILE A 86 -5.97 -1.59 22.41
N LEU A 87 -6.79 -2.48 21.96
CA LEU A 87 -8.18 -2.61 22.40
C LEU A 87 -8.23 -3.49 23.64
N ASP A 88 -8.75 -2.96 24.72
CA ASP A 88 -9.16 -3.77 25.88
C ASP A 88 -10.57 -4.33 25.61
N THR A 89 -10.66 -5.60 25.36
CA THR A 89 -11.95 -6.24 25.05
C THR A 89 -12.88 -6.30 26.27
N THR A 90 -12.39 -6.08 27.48
CA THR A 90 -13.21 -6.07 28.69
C THR A 90 -13.96 -4.73 28.87
N SER A 91 -13.28 -3.62 28.57
CA SER A 91 -13.84 -2.28 28.72
C SER A 91 -14.27 -1.65 27.38
N ASP A 92 -14.02 -2.32 26.25
CA ASP A 92 -14.21 -1.85 24.87
C ASP A 92 -13.53 -0.46 24.63
N THR A 93 -12.32 -0.33 25.14
CA THR A 93 -11.58 0.94 25.11
C THR A 93 -10.30 0.80 24.28
N ASP A 94 -10.13 1.69 23.31
CA ASP A 94 -8.89 1.82 22.52
C ASP A 94 -7.83 2.64 23.28
N ILE A 95 -6.66 2.07 23.49
CA ILE A 95 -5.54 2.68 24.21
C ILE A 95 -4.38 2.91 23.24
N ASN A 96 -3.93 4.14 23.14
CA ASN A 96 -2.81 4.50 22.29
C ASN A 96 -1.50 3.82 22.71
N ILE A 97 -0.75 3.36 21.72
CA ILE A 97 0.59 2.79 21.88
C ILE A 97 1.58 3.46 20.94
N THR A 98 2.84 3.46 21.32
CA THR A 98 3.88 4.18 20.58
C THR A 98 4.67 3.24 19.69
N ARG A 99 4.85 3.62 18.43
CA ARG A 99 5.80 2.95 17.53
C ARG A 99 7.21 3.38 17.93
N ILE A 100 8.12 2.41 18.07
CA ILE A 100 9.53 2.64 18.33
C ILE A 100 10.41 2.10 17.21
N SER A 101 11.62 2.63 17.10
CA SER A 101 12.62 2.18 16.15
C SER A 101 13.27 0.86 16.57
N ARG A 102 13.98 0.21 15.63
CA ARG A 102 14.78 -0.99 15.92
C ARG A 102 15.81 -0.74 17.01
N GLU A 103 16.45 0.43 17.00
CA GLU A 103 17.47 0.80 17.94
C GLU A 103 16.90 1.02 19.36
N GLU A 104 15.79 1.75 19.45
CA GLU A 104 15.07 1.95 20.71
C GLU A 104 14.60 0.61 21.30
N PHE A 105 14.05 -0.28 20.46
CA PHE A 105 13.66 -1.62 20.90
C PHE A 105 14.86 -2.43 21.41
N LEU A 106 16.04 -2.35 20.72
CA LEU A 106 17.26 -3.00 21.17
C LEU A 106 17.73 -2.51 22.53
N ASN A 107 17.62 -1.22 22.79
CA ASN A 107 18.07 -0.54 24.01
C ASN A 107 17.14 -0.76 25.23
N ILE A 108 15.99 -1.41 25.07
CA ILE A 108 15.13 -1.77 26.19
C ILE A 108 15.86 -2.76 27.12
N PRO A 109 16.10 -2.38 28.39
CA PRO A 109 16.92 -3.20 29.31
C PRO A 109 16.26 -4.53 29.65
N ASN A 110 14.94 -4.54 29.86
CA ASN A 110 14.17 -5.73 30.21
C ASN A 110 13.03 -5.96 29.21
N LYS A 111 13.28 -6.84 28.23
CA LYS A 111 12.32 -7.21 27.19
C LYS A 111 11.26 -8.21 27.66
N THR A 112 11.50 -8.86 28.80
CA THR A 112 10.62 -9.91 29.34
C THR A 112 9.59 -9.35 30.34
N SER A 113 9.62 -8.06 30.61
CA SER A 113 8.60 -7.43 31.46
C SER A 113 7.20 -7.63 30.88
N THR A 114 6.29 -8.11 31.72
CA THR A 114 4.90 -8.39 31.35
C THR A 114 3.98 -7.26 31.74
N GLY A 115 2.91 -7.07 31.00
CA GLY A 115 1.89 -6.07 31.26
C GLY A 115 1.12 -5.71 29.99
N ARG A 116 0.33 -4.63 30.08
CA ARG A 116 -0.33 -4.07 28.89
C ARG A 116 0.73 -3.52 27.93
N PRO A 117 0.74 -3.95 26.66
CA PRO A 117 1.67 -3.41 25.66
C PRO A 117 1.54 -1.89 25.54
N SER A 118 2.68 -1.19 25.60
CA SER A 118 2.75 0.28 25.51
C SER A 118 3.54 0.75 24.30
N GLN A 119 4.43 -0.10 23.78
CA GLN A 119 5.27 0.17 22.62
C GLN A 119 5.27 -1.01 21.67
N TRP A 120 5.52 -0.72 20.39
CA TRP A 120 5.63 -1.75 19.37
C TRP A 120 6.70 -1.41 18.33
N TYR A 121 7.30 -2.44 17.80
CA TYR A 121 8.29 -2.37 16.74
C TYR A 121 7.93 -3.38 15.65
N LEU A 122 7.98 -2.95 14.38
CA LEU A 122 7.75 -3.82 13.24
C LEU A 122 9.09 -4.16 12.58
N GLU A 123 9.46 -5.43 12.63
CA GLU A 123 10.59 -5.96 11.88
C GLU A 123 10.13 -6.36 10.48
N ARG A 124 10.68 -5.71 9.45
CA ARG A 124 10.35 -6.00 8.06
C ARG A 124 11.25 -7.13 7.56
N GLY A 125 10.72 -8.36 7.55
CA GLY A 125 11.36 -9.53 6.96
C GLY A 125 11.15 -9.60 5.44
N ALA A 126 11.91 -10.45 4.76
CA ALA A 126 11.74 -10.68 3.32
C ALA A 126 10.42 -11.41 3.00
N ASP A 127 10.05 -12.38 3.82
CA ASP A 127 8.86 -13.23 3.61
C ASP A 127 7.62 -12.66 4.28
N HIS A 128 7.75 -12.25 5.54
CA HIS A 128 6.65 -11.67 6.33
C HIS A 128 7.21 -10.73 7.40
N PRO A 129 6.46 -9.68 7.76
CA PRO A 129 6.85 -8.80 8.86
C PRO A 129 6.55 -9.46 10.21
N VAL A 130 7.37 -9.13 11.21
CA VAL A 130 7.21 -9.58 12.60
C VAL A 130 6.93 -8.37 13.49
N LEU A 131 5.79 -8.41 14.17
CA LEU A 131 5.41 -7.44 15.18
C LEU A 131 6.04 -7.83 16.51
N ASN A 132 6.80 -6.94 17.12
CA ASN A 132 7.35 -7.09 18.46
C ASN A 132 6.70 -6.07 19.39
N LEU A 133 6.18 -6.54 20.52
CA LEU A 133 5.52 -5.72 21.52
C LEU A 133 6.39 -5.56 22.78
N TRP A 134 6.30 -4.44 23.41
CA TRP A 134 6.79 -4.16 24.74
C TRP A 134 5.76 -3.28 25.48
N LEU A 135 5.26 -3.68 26.63
CA LEU A 135 5.49 -4.89 27.43
C LEU A 135 4.92 -6.13 26.76
N THR A 136 5.41 -7.32 27.17
CA THR A 136 4.82 -8.60 26.78
C THR A 136 3.41 -8.71 27.37
N PRO A 137 2.38 -9.05 26.57
CA PRO A 137 1.01 -9.17 27.05
C PRO A 137 0.89 -10.08 28.27
N ASP A 138 0.22 -9.62 29.30
CA ASP A 138 -0.08 -10.38 30.53
C ASP A 138 -1.44 -11.08 30.48
N LEU A 139 -2.35 -10.57 29.67
CA LEU A 139 -3.72 -11.07 29.51
C LEU A 139 -4.07 -11.34 28.05
N THR A 140 -5.01 -12.23 27.82
CA THR A 140 -5.56 -12.53 26.48
C THR A 140 -6.71 -11.58 26.08
N THR A 141 -7.07 -10.64 26.95
CA THR A 141 -8.11 -9.63 26.67
C THR A 141 -7.60 -8.47 25.81
N TRP A 142 -6.28 -8.41 25.55
CA TRP A 142 -5.69 -7.39 24.70
C TRP A 142 -5.78 -7.76 23.23
N THR A 143 -6.25 -6.85 22.42
CA THR A 143 -6.26 -6.97 20.95
C THR A 143 -5.46 -5.83 20.34
N PHE A 144 -4.48 -6.16 19.50
CA PHE A 144 -3.74 -5.17 18.72
C PHE A 144 -4.56 -4.82 17.47
N LYS A 145 -5.11 -3.61 17.44
CA LYS A 145 -5.89 -3.07 16.35
C LYS A 145 -5.03 -2.06 15.58
N TYR A 146 -4.89 -2.25 14.28
CA TYR A 146 -3.92 -1.49 13.51
C TYR A 146 -4.39 -1.23 12.08
N ASN A 147 -3.90 -0.13 11.51
CA ASN A 147 -4.05 0.19 10.10
C ASN A 147 -2.83 -0.33 9.34
N ALA A 148 -3.02 -1.40 8.59
CA ALA A 148 -2.00 -2.02 7.78
C ALA A 148 -1.96 -1.41 6.38
N MET A 149 -0.77 -1.09 5.92
CA MET A 149 -0.49 -0.83 4.52
C MET A 149 -0.16 -2.16 3.85
N THR A 150 -0.98 -2.56 2.87
CA THR A 150 -0.83 -3.84 2.19
C THR A 150 -0.24 -3.68 0.78
N ARG A 151 0.28 -4.78 0.23
CA ARG A 151 0.71 -4.83 -1.16
C ARG A 151 -0.49 -4.69 -2.08
N LEU A 152 -0.29 -4.05 -3.21
CA LEU A 152 -1.27 -4.06 -4.29
C LEU A 152 -1.37 -5.47 -4.86
N TYR A 153 -2.57 -5.94 -5.17
CA TYR A 153 -2.78 -7.27 -5.73
C TYR A 153 -2.14 -7.40 -7.10
N ASP A 154 -1.44 -8.52 -7.30
CA ASP A 154 -0.83 -8.86 -8.57
C ASP A 154 -1.90 -9.24 -9.61
N ILE A 155 -1.66 -8.88 -10.87
CA ILE A 155 -2.45 -9.33 -12.00
C ILE A 155 -2.01 -10.74 -12.36
N GLY A 156 -2.79 -11.74 -11.93
CA GLY A 156 -2.48 -13.16 -12.10
C GLY A 156 -2.78 -13.70 -13.49
N ASN A 157 -3.83 -13.19 -14.17
CA ASN A 157 -4.22 -13.60 -15.51
C ASN A 157 -4.83 -12.45 -16.32
N ALA A 158 -5.11 -12.72 -17.60
CA ALA A 158 -5.60 -11.73 -18.57
C ALA A 158 -7.01 -11.16 -18.26
N ARG A 159 -7.80 -11.86 -17.45
CA ARG A 159 -9.19 -11.47 -17.12
C ARG A 159 -9.30 -10.77 -15.76
N HIS A 160 -8.19 -10.65 -15.03
CA HIS A 160 -8.20 -9.94 -13.76
C HIS A 160 -8.28 -8.44 -13.99
N ASP A 161 -9.12 -7.79 -13.21
CA ASP A 161 -9.19 -6.35 -13.17
C ASP A 161 -8.07 -5.80 -12.28
N PRO A 162 -7.40 -4.71 -12.67
CA PRO A 162 -6.43 -4.05 -11.80
C PRO A 162 -7.11 -3.53 -10.53
N HIS A 163 -6.59 -3.88 -9.37
CA HIS A 163 -7.11 -3.43 -8.08
C HIS A 163 -6.65 -2.01 -7.78
N MET A 164 -7.33 -1.03 -8.38
CA MET A 164 -7.03 0.39 -8.21
C MET A 164 -8.26 1.27 -8.43
N PRO A 165 -8.30 2.48 -7.86
CA PRO A 165 -9.34 3.45 -8.14
C PRO A 165 -9.31 3.92 -9.61
N PHE A 166 -10.49 4.29 -10.14
CA PHE A 166 -10.65 4.71 -11.54
C PHE A 166 -9.71 5.85 -11.97
N ARG A 167 -9.37 6.76 -11.06
CA ARG A 167 -8.45 7.89 -11.31
C ARG A 167 -7.03 7.47 -11.69
N PHE A 168 -6.65 6.22 -11.42
CA PHE A 168 -5.34 5.68 -11.77
C PHE A 168 -5.30 4.91 -13.07
N TYR A 169 -6.44 4.59 -13.70
CA TYR A 169 -6.45 3.78 -14.92
C TYR A 169 -5.65 4.42 -16.06
N GLU A 170 -5.80 5.72 -16.30
CA GLU A 170 -5.07 6.42 -17.34
C GLU A 170 -3.55 6.39 -17.11
N ALA A 171 -3.12 6.71 -15.89
CA ALA A 171 -1.72 6.63 -15.50
C ALA A 171 -1.16 5.19 -15.61
N PHE A 172 -1.99 4.19 -15.30
CA PHE A 172 -1.61 2.80 -15.38
C PHE A 172 -1.37 2.36 -16.81
N VAL A 173 -2.33 2.62 -17.70
CA VAL A 173 -2.21 2.31 -19.14
C VAL A 173 -1.02 3.03 -19.77
N ALA A 174 -0.84 4.32 -19.47
CA ALA A 174 0.31 5.10 -19.95
C ALA A 174 1.65 4.51 -19.47
N GLY A 175 1.71 4.07 -18.21
CA GLY A 175 2.88 3.41 -17.63
C GLY A 175 3.18 2.07 -18.28
N VAL A 176 2.14 1.26 -18.55
CA VAL A 176 2.29 -0.03 -19.25
C VAL A 176 2.78 0.20 -20.68
N ALA A 177 2.21 1.17 -21.40
CA ALA A 177 2.65 1.54 -22.75
C ALA A 177 4.12 1.96 -22.76
N PHE A 178 4.54 2.83 -21.85
CA PHE A 178 5.95 3.20 -21.70
C PHE A 178 6.85 1.99 -21.43
N SER A 179 6.45 1.09 -20.53
CA SER A 179 7.22 -0.10 -20.19
C SER A 179 7.32 -1.09 -21.37
N ILE A 180 6.28 -1.21 -22.20
CA ILE A 180 6.27 -2.03 -23.41
C ILE A 180 7.17 -1.38 -24.47
N ALA A 181 7.05 -0.07 -24.68
CA ALA A 181 7.85 0.67 -25.67
C ALA A 181 9.36 0.50 -25.45
N LEU A 182 9.83 0.47 -24.18
CA LEU A 182 11.22 0.21 -23.83
C LEU A 182 11.71 -1.19 -24.21
N LYS A 183 10.81 -2.17 -24.37
CA LYS A 183 11.13 -3.56 -24.70
C LYS A 183 11.03 -3.86 -26.21
N ARG A 184 10.48 -2.94 -26.97
CA ARG A 184 10.18 -3.13 -28.40
C ARG A 184 11.07 -2.26 -29.26
N PRO A 185 12.04 -2.84 -29.99
CA PRO A 185 12.97 -2.08 -30.83
C PRO A 185 12.28 -1.38 -32.00
N GLN A 186 11.05 -1.78 -32.37
CA GLN A 186 10.27 -1.14 -33.44
C GLN A 186 9.76 0.25 -33.05
N VAL A 187 9.66 0.54 -31.74
CA VAL A 187 9.19 1.83 -31.24
C VAL A 187 10.32 2.86 -31.32
N THR A 188 10.07 3.98 -31.97
CA THR A 188 11.07 5.04 -32.12
C THR A 188 11.39 5.71 -30.77
N THR A 189 12.62 6.20 -30.63
CA THR A 189 13.05 6.90 -29.39
C THR A 189 12.18 8.11 -29.08
N GLU A 190 11.73 8.84 -30.11
CA GLU A 190 10.81 9.97 -29.94
C GLU A 190 9.47 9.52 -29.32
N ARG A 191 8.91 8.41 -29.79
CA ARG A 191 7.69 7.84 -29.21
C ARG A 191 7.89 7.41 -27.77
N VAL A 192 9.02 6.79 -27.44
CA VAL A 192 9.36 6.41 -26.06
C VAL A 192 9.42 7.63 -25.13
N MET A 193 10.03 8.73 -25.62
CA MET A 193 10.10 9.97 -24.84
C MET A 193 8.71 10.60 -24.63
N LEU A 194 7.87 10.60 -25.65
CA LEU A 194 6.49 11.10 -25.55
C LEU A 194 5.67 10.28 -24.55
N LEU A 195 5.73 8.95 -24.66
CA LEU A 195 5.02 8.05 -23.73
C LEU A 195 5.49 8.22 -22.29
N LYS A 196 6.79 8.48 -22.09
CA LYS A 196 7.33 8.75 -20.75
C LYS A 196 6.77 10.06 -20.20
N ALA A 197 6.80 11.14 -20.98
CA ALA A 197 6.31 12.45 -20.56
C ALA A 197 4.82 12.38 -20.20
N TYR A 198 4.04 11.72 -21.03
CA TYR A 198 2.62 11.50 -20.81
C TYR A 198 2.33 10.66 -19.55
N TYR A 199 3.10 9.58 -19.34
CA TYR A 199 2.98 8.79 -18.12
C TYR A 199 3.30 9.61 -16.87
N ASP A 200 4.37 10.42 -16.90
CA ASP A 200 4.78 11.24 -15.76
C ASP A 200 3.71 12.31 -15.44
N GLU A 201 3.05 12.89 -16.44
CA GLU A 201 1.94 13.82 -16.30
C GLU A 201 0.70 13.15 -15.66
N CYS A 202 0.17 12.09 -16.28
CA CYS A 202 -1.00 11.36 -15.77
C CYS A 202 -0.77 10.82 -14.34
N PHE A 203 0.46 10.36 -14.08
CA PHE A 203 0.82 9.87 -12.75
C PHE A 203 0.83 11.00 -11.72
N ALA A 204 1.36 12.17 -12.07
CA ALA A 204 1.38 13.33 -11.16
C ALA A 204 -0.04 13.80 -10.82
N GLU A 205 -0.94 13.82 -11.80
CA GLU A 205 -2.35 14.16 -11.59
C GLU A 205 -3.05 13.15 -10.67
N ALA A 206 -2.91 11.85 -10.95
CA ALA A 206 -3.49 10.80 -10.12
C ALA A 206 -2.94 10.82 -8.69
N ALA A 207 -1.64 11.03 -8.52
CA ALA A 207 -1.00 11.14 -7.21
C ALA A 207 -1.43 12.39 -6.45
N ALA A 208 -1.74 13.48 -7.16
CA ALA A 208 -2.24 14.69 -6.52
C ALA A 208 -3.65 14.50 -5.92
N GLU A 209 -4.46 13.61 -6.50
CA GLU A 209 -5.78 13.24 -5.99
C GLU A 209 -5.70 12.19 -4.85
N ASP A 210 -4.61 11.42 -4.77
CA ASP A 210 -4.41 10.37 -3.76
C ASP A 210 -3.87 10.99 -2.45
N ARG A 211 -4.67 11.89 -1.86
CA ARG A 211 -4.36 12.57 -0.60
C ARG A 211 -5.45 12.33 0.43
N ASP A 212 -5.04 12.18 1.66
CA ASP A 212 -5.98 12.31 2.77
C ASP A 212 -6.47 13.76 2.83
N ARG A 213 -7.78 13.95 2.69
CA ARG A 213 -8.45 15.28 2.72
C ARG A 213 -8.87 15.68 4.13
N ALA A 214 -8.38 14.98 5.17
CA ALA A 214 -8.64 15.37 6.53
C ALA A 214 -8.04 16.75 6.82
N PRO A 215 -8.78 17.67 7.49
CA PRO A 215 -8.24 18.96 7.87
C PRO A 215 -7.09 18.76 8.87
N LEU A 216 -5.91 19.24 8.54
CA LEU A 216 -4.77 19.26 9.45
C LEU A 216 -4.97 20.40 10.47
N THR A 217 -5.39 20.05 11.68
CA THR A 217 -5.46 21.00 12.79
C THR A 217 -4.18 20.91 13.61
N ILE A 218 -3.33 21.91 13.48
CA ILE A 218 -2.13 22.04 14.31
C ILE A 218 -2.55 22.79 15.58
N ILE A 219 -2.69 22.06 16.70
CA ILE A 219 -2.93 22.66 18.01
C ILE A 219 -1.56 22.77 18.67
N PRO A 220 -1.08 23.99 19.01
CA PRO A 220 0.14 24.15 19.78
C PRO A 220 -0.01 23.45 21.13
N ASP A 221 0.94 22.63 21.52
CA ASP A 221 0.97 22.07 22.88
C ASP A 221 1.38 23.16 23.86
N VAL A 222 0.38 23.75 24.49
CA VAL A 222 0.57 24.80 25.51
C VAL A 222 0.73 24.23 26.93
N SER A 223 0.72 22.90 27.09
CA SER A 223 0.82 22.25 28.41
C SER A 223 2.11 22.61 29.16
N THR A 224 3.16 22.94 28.41
CA THR A 224 4.47 23.32 28.96
C THR A 224 4.49 24.74 29.58
N TYR A 225 3.52 25.59 29.19
CA TYR A 225 3.48 26.98 29.67
C TYR A 225 2.62 27.20 30.92
N PHE A 226 1.83 26.19 31.30
CA PHE A 226 0.93 26.28 32.49
C PHE A 226 1.28 25.28 33.58
N ARG A 227 2.58 25.02 33.81
CA ARG A 227 3.02 24.40 35.06
C ARG A 227 3.01 25.48 36.16
N VAL A 228 1.92 25.55 36.92
CA VAL A 228 1.86 26.17 38.23
C VAL A 228 2.18 25.12 39.28
#